data_15f585f1201856c03f3438f564ab70eb
#
_entry.id   15f585f1201856c03f3438f564ab70eb
#
_cell.length_a   1.000
_cell.length_b   1.000
_cell.length_c   1.000
_cell.angle_alpha   90.00
_cell.angle_beta   90.00
_cell.angle_gamma   90.00
#
_symmetry.space_group_name_H-M   'P 1'
#
loop_
_entity.id
_entity.type
_entity.pdbx_description
1 polymer ?
#
loop_
_entity_poly.entity_id
_entity_poly.type
_entity_poly.pdbx_seq_one_letter_code
_entity_poly.pdbx_strand_id
1 'polypeptide(L)'
;MNNSPLLQCSQVRKAFPKPDGEELLVLDGMNLELREGQIMGLLGRSGSGKSTLLRLIAGLAEPSAGEVQYLGHPVVGPARGIAMVFQSFALFPWLTVFENVALGLEAQNMPRAEIRKRSLAAIDLIGLDGFESAYPRELSGGMRQRVGFARALVVHPNILLMDEPFSALDVLTAETLRTDFLDLWAEGRMPIKGVILVTHNIEEAVLMCDRILVFGSNPGRILSEIKVTLPQPRNRLDPSFRDLVERIYVEMTARPKGAGPGGRQERFPGLGIGSVLPHVGSNILSGLMEAVAAAPFNGKADLPEIASDLQMEIDELFPVAETLQLLRFAELEGGDLKLTEDGMAFAHADIDERKRIFLRHLLAYVPLAAHIRRVLDERVSHSARKSRFIDELEDFM
;
A
#
# COMPACT_ATOMS: atom_id res chain seq x y z
N MET A 1 -1.48 28.73 -19.44
CA MET A 1 -1.01 27.63 -18.56
C MET A 1 -0.59 26.48 -19.46
N ASN A 2 0.63 26.00 -19.36
CA ASN A 2 1.13 24.90 -20.20
C ASN A 2 0.35 23.64 -19.84
N ASN A 3 -0.43 23.09 -20.79
CA ASN A 3 -1.33 21.96 -20.54
C ASN A 3 -0.61 20.61 -20.58
N SER A 4 0.73 20.60 -20.56
CA SER A 4 1.54 19.40 -20.63
C SER A 4 1.61 18.73 -19.26
N PRO A 5 1.49 17.40 -19.17
CA PRO A 5 1.59 16.68 -17.91
C PRO A 5 3.00 16.79 -17.32
N LEU A 6 3.12 16.78 -15.97
CA LEU A 6 4.39 16.66 -15.28
C LEU A 6 5.01 15.27 -15.48
N LEU A 7 4.15 14.24 -15.48
CA LEU A 7 4.51 12.85 -15.66
C LEU A 7 3.50 12.17 -16.58
N GLN A 8 4.00 11.31 -17.45
CA GLN A 8 3.18 10.46 -18.32
C GLN A 8 3.74 9.04 -18.38
N CYS A 9 2.87 8.07 -18.18
CA CYS A 9 3.15 6.66 -18.45
C CYS A 9 2.31 6.22 -19.65
N SER A 10 2.97 5.63 -20.65
CA SER A 10 2.33 5.18 -21.88
C SER A 10 2.59 3.69 -22.10
N GLN A 11 1.54 2.86 -22.00
CA GLN A 11 1.59 1.40 -22.19
C GLN A 11 2.71 0.73 -21.39
N VAL A 12 2.96 1.21 -20.16
CA VAL A 12 4.06 0.72 -19.32
C VAL A 12 3.77 -0.72 -18.89
N ARG A 13 4.74 -1.61 -19.16
CA ARG A 13 4.72 -3.02 -18.79
C ARG A 13 5.96 -3.36 -17.99
N LYS A 14 5.81 -4.21 -16.96
CA LYS A 14 6.95 -4.75 -16.22
C LYS A 14 6.78 -6.23 -15.97
N ALA A 15 7.76 -7.00 -16.42
CA ALA A 15 7.91 -8.40 -16.13
C ALA A 15 9.25 -8.65 -15.44
N PHE A 16 9.32 -9.69 -14.62
CA PHE A 16 10.55 -10.15 -13.95
C PHE A 16 10.81 -11.59 -14.34
N PRO A 17 12.07 -11.97 -14.56
CA PRO A 17 12.41 -13.36 -14.86
C PRO A 17 12.17 -14.25 -13.63
N LYS A 18 11.57 -15.44 -13.86
CA LYS A 18 11.46 -16.46 -12.84
C LYS A 18 12.62 -17.47 -12.94
N PRO A 19 12.93 -18.22 -11.85
CA PRO A 19 13.97 -19.25 -11.86
C PRO A 19 13.74 -20.37 -12.89
N ASP A 20 12.48 -20.64 -13.25
CA ASP A 20 12.05 -21.65 -14.24
C ASP A 20 12.16 -21.18 -15.71
N GLY A 21 12.59 -19.93 -15.93
CA GLY A 21 12.73 -19.32 -17.25
C GLY A 21 11.44 -18.69 -17.79
N GLU A 22 10.32 -18.76 -17.03
CA GLU A 22 9.11 -17.99 -17.34
C GLU A 22 9.26 -16.53 -16.88
N GLU A 23 8.37 -15.66 -17.36
CA GLU A 23 8.27 -14.28 -16.89
C GLU A 23 7.09 -14.10 -15.93
N LEU A 24 7.33 -13.44 -14.80
CA LEU A 24 6.29 -12.94 -13.93
C LEU A 24 5.86 -11.54 -14.40
N LEU A 25 4.71 -11.45 -15.06
CA LEU A 25 4.14 -10.18 -15.47
C LEU A 25 3.52 -9.49 -14.25
N VAL A 26 4.13 -8.39 -13.81
CA VAL A 26 3.68 -7.62 -12.62
C VAL A 26 2.80 -6.46 -13.02
N LEU A 27 3.14 -5.73 -14.10
CA LEU A 27 2.36 -4.61 -14.62
C LEU A 27 2.09 -4.80 -16.10
N ASP A 28 0.86 -4.48 -16.55
CA ASP A 28 0.45 -4.65 -17.95
C ASP A 28 -0.35 -3.45 -18.46
N GLY A 29 0.23 -2.73 -19.43
CA GLY A 29 -0.45 -1.69 -20.19
C GLY A 29 -0.84 -0.45 -19.35
N MET A 30 0.03 -0.03 -18.40
CA MET A 30 -0.26 1.11 -17.51
C MET A 30 -0.25 2.42 -18.30
N ASN A 31 -1.35 3.17 -18.22
CA ASN A 31 -1.49 4.50 -18.79
C ASN A 31 -1.96 5.45 -17.71
N LEU A 32 -1.16 6.49 -17.41
CA LEU A 32 -1.55 7.56 -16.48
C LEU A 32 -0.81 8.84 -16.83
N GLU A 33 -1.37 9.95 -16.37
CA GLU A 33 -0.72 11.27 -16.42
C GLU A 33 -0.94 12.02 -15.11
N LEU A 34 0.10 12.67 -14.59
CA LEU A 34 0.03 13.58 -13.45
C LEU A 34 0.21 15.01 -13.93
N ARG A 35 -0.66 15.91 -13.49
CA ARG A 35 -0.60 17.34 -13.80
C ARG A 35 -0.18 18.16 -12.58
N GLU A 36 0.26 19.39 -12.83
CA GLU A 36 0.58 20.33 -11.75
C GLU A 36 -0.65 20.64 -10.90
N GLY A 37 -0.45 20.74 -9.58
CA GLY A 37 -1.50 20.97 -8.59
C GLY A 37 -2.38 19.77 -8.26
N GLN A 38 -1.95 18.53 -8.63
CA GLN A 38 -2.73 17.32 -8.36
C GLN A 38 -2.07 16.39 -7.34
N ILE A 39 -2.89 15.83 -6.48
CA ILE A 39 -2.58 14.62 -5.70
C ILE A 39 -3.33 13.45 -6.37
N MET A 40 -2.58 12.49 -6.91
CA MET A 40 -3.10 11.27 -7.53
C MET A 40 -2.92 10.09 -6.61
N GLY A 41 -4.00 9.36 -6.30
CA GLY A 41 -3.98 8.13 -5.54
C GLY A 41 -3.82 6.90 -6.44
N LEU A 42 -2.94 5.97 -6.06
CA LEU A 42 -2.87 4.62 -6.61
C LEU A 42 -3.42 3.68 -5.53
N LEU A 43 -4.68 3.30 -5.66
CA LEU A 43 -5.42 2.52 -4.66
C LEU A 43 -5.55 1.07 -5.12
N GLY A 44 -5.27 0.11 -4.25
CA GLY A 44 -5.44 -1.30 -4.57
C GLY A 44 -4.79 -2.22 -3.55
N ARG A 45 -5.08 -3.52 -3.67
CA ARG A 45 -4.58 -4.56 -2.76
C ARG A 45 -3.06 -4.64 -2.72
N SER A 46 -2.51 -5.15 -1.61
CA SER A 46 -1.09 -5.48 -1.52
C SER A 46 -0.68 -6.45 -2.64
N GLY A 47 0.51 -6.28 -3.18
CA GLY A 47 0.99 -7.10 -4.31
C GLY A 47 0.41 -6.77 -5.69
N SER A 48 -0.41 -5.72 -5.84
CA SER A 48 -0.95 -5.31 -7.15
C SER A 48 0.04 -4.57 -8.05
N GLY A 49 1.29 -4.38 -7.62
CA GLY A 49 2.34 -3.75 -8.43
C GLY A 49 2.47 -2.23 -8.27
N LYS A 50 1.76 -1.58 -7.33
CA LYS A 50 1.81 -0.12 -7.12
C LYS A 50 3.22 0.39 -6.81
N SER A 51 3.91 -0.23 -5.86
CA SER A 51 5.30 0.12 -5.52
C SER A 51 6.27 -0.13 -6.68
N THR A 52 5.99 -1.17 -7.50
CA THR A 52 6.75 -1.40 -8.74
C THR A 52 6.57 -0.23 -9.71
N LEU A 53 5.33 0.24 -9.90
CA LEU A 53 5.07 1.41 -10.74
C LEU A 53 5.76 2.67 -10.22
N LEU A 54 5.74 2.90 -8.89
CA LEU A 54 6.48 4.03 -8.30
C LEU A 54 7.98 3.94 -8.60
N ARG A 55 8.59 2.75 -8.50
CA ARG A 55 10.01 2.55 -8.81
C ARG A 55 10.32 2.83 -10.28
N LEU A 56 9.43 2.45 -11.21
CA LEU A 56 9.56 2.79 -12.65
C LEU A 56 9.48 4.31 -12.85
N ILE A 57 8.54 4.98 -12.21
CA ILE A 57 8.36 6.43 -12.27
C ILE A 57 9.58 7.18 -11.69
N ALA A 58 10.14 6.66 -10.58
CA ALA A 58 11.34 7.24 -9.97
C ALA A 58 12.62 6.98 -10.79
N GLY A 59 12.58 6.10 -11.80
CA GLY A 59 13.75 5.67 -12.54
C GLY A 59 14.66 4.70 -11.77
N LEU A 60 14.13 4.05 -10.73
CA LEU A 60 14.83 3.04 -9.95
C LEU A 60 14.74 1.64 -10.59
N ALA A 61 13.88 1.49 -11.58
CA ALA A 61 13.74 0.29 -12.40
C ALA A 61 13.34 0.71 -13.81
N GLU A 62 13.66 -0.12 -14.80
CA GLU A 62 13.29 0.11 -16.20
C GLU A 62 12.03 -0.66 -16.55
N PRO A 63 11.11 -0.09 -17.36
CA PRO A 63 9.98 -0.84 -17.89
C PRO A 63 10.45 -1.91 -18.88
N SER A 64 9.74 -3.05 -18.93
CA SER A 64 9.99 -4.10 -19.94
C SER A 64 9.41 -3.72 -21.31
N ALA A 65 8.38 -2.85 -21.32
CA ALA A 65 7.81 -2.24 -22.53
C ALA A 65 7.04 -0.96 -22.14
N GLY A 66 6.76 -0.11 -23.13
CA GLY A 66 6.15 1.20 -22.90
C GLY A 66 7.17 2.21 -22.42
N GLU A 67 6.71 3.38 -21.97
CA GLU A 67 7.57 4.51 -21.66
C GLU A 67 7.03 5.30 -20.46
N VAL A 68 7.96 5.77 -19.62
CA VAL A 68 7.70 6.78 -18.57
C VAL A 68 8.39 8.07 -18.98
N GLN A 69 7.63 9.17 -19.05
CA GLN A 69 8.14 10.49 -19.38
C GLN A 69 7.94 11.46 -18.21
N TYR A 70 8.97 12.22 -17.87
CA TYR A 70 8.95 13.31 -16.90
C TYR A 70 9.27 14.62 -17.62
N LEU A 71 8.35 15.60 -17.53
CA LEU A 71 8.45 16.88 -18.25
C LEU A 71 8.68 16.70 -19.76
N GLY A 72 8.05 15.68 -20.38
CA GLY A 72 8.18 15.35 -21.80
C GLY A 72 9.48 14.65 -22.19
N HIS A 73 10.33 14.25 -21.23
CA HIS A 73 11.57 13.51 -21.48
C HIS A 73 11.49 12.10 -20.90
N PRO A 74 12.00 11.07 -21.60
CA PRO A 74 12.07 9.71 -21.07
C PRO A 74 12.83 9.66 -19.74
N VAL A 75 12.30 8.87 -18.80
CA VAL A 75 12.97 8.61 -17.52
C VAL A 75 13.95 7.48 -17.72
N VAL A 76 15.25 7.83 -17.70
CA VAL A 76 16.39 6.91 -17.78
C VAL A 76 17.22 7.04 -16.52
N GLY A 77 17.09 6.09 -15.61
CA GLY A 77 17.68 6.16 -14.27
C GLY A 77 16.99 7.17 -13.33
N PRO A 78 17.53 7.39 -12.12
CA PRO A 78 16.94 8.26 -11.11
C PRO A 78 16.69 9.67 -11.62
N ALA A 79 15.42 10.07 -11.69
CA ALA A 79 15.01 11.35 -12.28
C ALA A 79 15.21 12.51 -11.30
N ARG A 80 16.04 13.51 -11.68
CA ARG A 80 16.16 14.75 -10.92
C ARG A 80 14.82 15.48 -10.92
N GLY A 81 14.31 15.83 -9.76
CA GLY A 81 13.00 16.48 -9.59
C GLY A 81 11.87 15.50 -9.26
N ILE A 82 12.16 14.22 -9.07
CA ILE A 82 11.27 13.24 -8.46
C ILE A 82 11.91 12.76 -7.16
N ALA A 83 11.18 12.81 -6.05
CA ALA A 83 11.62 12.26 -4.76
C ALA A 83 10.60 11.26 -4.24
N MET A 84 11.05 10.35 -3.35
CA MET A 84 10.21 9.26 -2.84
C MET A 84 10.27 9.21 -1.31
N VAL A 85 9.10 9.07 -0.70
CA VAL A 85 8.90 8.73 0.71
C VAL A 85 8.53 7.26 0.78
N PHE A 86 9.26 6.49 1.58
CA PHE A 86 9.12 5.04 1.70
C PHE A 86 8.24 4.66 2.88
N GLN A 87 7.58 3.52 2.79
CA GLN A 87 6.77 2.93 3.85
C GLN A 87 7.56 2.67 5.14
N SER A 88 8.80 2.20 5.05
CA SER A 88 9.64 1.81 6.19
C SER A 88 10.54 2.94 6.71
N PHE A 89 10.17 4.22 6.49
CA PHE A 89 10.97 5.41 6.81
C PHE A 89 12.33 5.47 6.08
N ALA A 90 13.00 4.34 5.88
CA ALA A 90 14.29 4.16 5.21
C ALA A 90 15.37 5.13 5.71
N LEU A 91 15.41 5.41 7.01
CA LEU A 91 16.42 6.26 7.62
C LEU A 91 17.68 5.46 7.90
N PHE A 92 18.84 6.09 7.70
CA PHE A 92 20.11 5.52 8.11
C PHE A 92 20.25 5.64 9.64
N PRO A 93 20.27 4.53 10.38
CA PRO A 93 20.21 4.55 11.85
C PRO A 93 21.45 5.11 12.54
N TRP A 94 22.57 5.21 11.82
CA TRP A 94 23.83 5.78 12.29
C TRP A 94 24.01 7.27 11.95
N LEU A 95 23.07 7.88 11.23
CA LEU A 95 23.05 9.31 10.91
C LEU A 95 22.03 10.03 11.78
N THR A 96 22.34 11.26 12.15
CA THR A 96 21.40 12.16 12.82
C THR A 96 20.26 12.57 11.90
N VAL A 97 19.24 13.24 12.44
CA VAL A 97 18.15 13.85 11.66
C VAL A 97 18.71 14.76 10.58
N PHE A 98 19.60 15.69 10.98
CA PHE A 98 20.22 16.62 10.02
C PHE A 98 20.97 15.88 8.90
N GLU A 99 21.80 14.91 9.25
CA GLU A 99 22.58 14.13 8.27
C GLU A 99 21.68 13.31 7.35
N ASN A 100 20.60 12.66 7.87
CA ASN A 100 19.62 11.96 7.05
C ASN A 100 18.96 12.90 6.03
N VAL A 101 18.59 14.12 6.44
CA VAL A 101 17.96 15.10 5.55
C VAL A 101 18.98 15.64 4.53
N ALA A 102 20.21 15.87 4.93
CA ALA A 102 21.26 16.47 4.10
C ALA A 102 21.73 15.56 2.94
N LEU A 103 21.57 14.24 3.06
CA LEU A 103 22.11 13.24 2.12
C LEU A 103 21.85 13.55 0.64
N GLY A 104 20.63 13.94 0.29
CA GLY A 104 20.25 14.24 -1.09
C GLY A 104 20.98 15.46 -1.66
N LEU A 105 21.28 16.46 -0.83
CA LEU A 105 22.02 17.65 -1.21
C LEU A 105 23.52 17.38 -1.29
N GLU A 106 24.05 16.53 -0.40
CA GLU A 106 25.43 16.06 -0.45
C GLU A 106 25.71 15.27 -1.72
N ALA A 107 24.80 14.36 -2.10
CA ALA A 107 24.90 13.62 -3.35
C ALA A 107 24.87 14.51 -4.60
N GLN A 108 24.27 15.71 -4.50
CA GLN A 108 24.30 16.74 -5.55
C GLN A 108 25.56 17.61 -5.52
N ASN A 109 26.51 17.35 -4.60
CA ASN A 109 27.73 18.14 -4.40
C ASN A 109 27.45 19.64 -4.14
N MET A 110 26.39 19.95 -3.41
CA MET A 110 26.07 21.33 -3.08
C MET A 110 27.04 21.93 -2.05
N PRO A 111 27.23 23.27 -2.05
CA PRO A 111 28.06 23.94 -1.06
C PRO A 111 27.53 23.69 0.37
N ARG A 112 28.44 23.46 1.33
CA ARG A 112 28.10 23.16 2.73
C ARG A 112 27.16 24.18 3.38
N ALA A 113 27.31 25.46 3.07
CA ALA A 113 26.46 26.52 3.57
C ALA A 113 25.02 26.38 3.08
N GLU A 114 24.83 26.00 1.81
CA GLU A 114 23.50 25.78 1.23
C GLU A 114 22.87 24.48 1.75
N ILE A 115 23.66 23.40 1.90
CA ILE A 115 23.21 22.15 2.55
C ILE A 115 22.65 22.46 3.93
N ARG A 116 23.44 23.17 4.78
CA ARG A 116 23.01 23.53 6.12
C ARG A 116 21.71 24.33 6.11
N LYS A 117 21.64 25.38 5.28
CA LYS A 117 20.47 26.27 5.16
C LYS A 117 19.21 25.49 4.77
N ARG A 118 19.29 24.69 3.70
CA ARG A 118 18.13 23.94 3.19
C ARG A 118 17.71 22.81 4.12
N SER A 119 18.67 22.10 4.71
CA SER A 119 18.35 21.01 5.63
C SER A 119 17.65 21.51 6.87
N LEU A 120 18.12 22.61 7.47
CA LEU A 120 17.43 23.21 8.62
C LEU A 120 16.03 23.72 8.26
N ALA A 121 15.89 24.38 7.10
CA ALA A 121 14.57 24.83 6.64
C ALA A 121 13.59 23.67 6.36
N ALA A 122 14.08 22.52 5.84
CA ALA A 122 13.27 21.33 5.65
C ALA A 122 12.88 20.67 6.98
N ILE A 123 13.76 20.66 7.97
CA ILE A 123 13.50 20.15 9.33
C ILE A 123 12.45 21.01 10.04
N ASP A 124 12.60 22.34 9.95
CA ASP A 124 11.62 23.30 10.48
C ASP A 124 10.25 23.14 9.82
N LEU A 125 10.22 23.02 8.47
CA LEU A 125 8.97 22.84 7.71
C LEU A 125 8.11 21.67 8.20
N ILE A 126 8.77 20.58 8.65
CA ILE A 126 8.07 19.37 9.13
C ILE A 126 7.93 19.33 10.67
N GLY A 127 8.25 20.43 11.36
CA GLY A 127 8.07 20.58 12.80
C GLY A 127 9.01 19.69 13.64
N LEU A 128 10.27 19.58 13.25
CA LEU A 128 11.32 18.85 13.98
C LEU A 128 12.51 19.74 14.38
N ASP A 129 12.32 21.05 14.46
CA ASP A 129 13.29 21.96 15.00
C ASP A 129 13.67 21.57 16.45
N GLY A 130 14.96 21.63 16.77
CA GLY A 130 15.52 21.15 18.04
C GLY A 130 15.88 19.66 18.09
N PHE A 131 15.52 18.86 17.05
CA PHE A 131 15.86 17.45 16.96
C PHE A 131 16.96 17.15 15.92
N GLU A 132 17.65 18.16 15.40
CA GLU A 132 18.64 18.04 14.31
C GLU A 132 19.75 17.05 14.62
N SER A 133 20.19 16.98 15.90
CA SER A 133 21.26 16.11 16.39
C SER A 133 20.79 14.75 16.90
N ALA A 134 19.47 14.51 16.95
CA ALA A 134 18.91 13.25 17.41
C ALA A 134 19.12 12.13 16.37
N TYR A 135 19.29 10.90 16.83
CA TYR A 135 19.35 9.71 15.99
C TYR A 135 17.95 9.08 15.81
N PRO A 136 17.70 8.31 14.73
CA PRO A 136 16.40 7.67 14.47
C PRO A 136 15.85 6.85 15.64
N ARG A 137 16.71 6.19 16.42
CA ARG A 137 16.32 5.41 17.62
C ARG A 137 15.73 6.24 18.74
N GLU A 138 15.99 7.56 18.75
CA GLU A 138 15.56 8.51 19.79
C GLU A 138 14.21 9.16 19.41
N LEU A 139 13.68 8.85 18.21
CA LEU A 139 12.47 9.42 17.63
C LEU A 139 11.29 8.46 17.72
N SER A 140 10.08 9.01 17.85
CA SER A 140 8.82 8.27 17.66
C SER A 140 8.64 7.83 16.20
N GLY A 141 7.69 6.93 15.92
CA GLY A 141 7.35 6.52 14.55
C GLY A 141 7.00 7.71 13.66
N GLY A 142 6.12 8.58 14.11
CA GLY A 142 5.72 9.79 13.40
C GLY A 142 6.87 10.77 13.16
N MET A 143 7.76 10.94 14.13
CA MET A 143 8.96 11.78 13.96
C MET A 143 9.89 11.19 12.89
N ARG A 144 10.10 9.87 12.90
CA ARG A 144 10.89 9.20 11.84
C ARG A 144 10.28 9.41 10.45
N GLN A 145 8.95 9.33 10.34
CA GLN A 145 8.28 9.59 9.07
C GLN A 145 8.44 11.04 8.63
N ARG A 146 8.34 12.02 9.55
CA ARG A 146 8.62 13.43 9.28
C ARG A 146 10.03 13.62 8.73
N VAL A 147 11.04 12.97 9.30
CA VAL A 147 12.41 13.00 8.75
C VAL A 147 12.44 12.46 7.32
N GLY A 148 11.70 11.39 7.02
CA GLY A 148 11.54 10.87 5.66
C GLY A 148 10.96 11.90 4.68
N PHE A 149 9.95 12.66 5.11
CA PHE A 149 9.40 13.78 4.33
C PHE A 149 10.41 14.90 4.13
N ALA A 150 11.10 15.35 5.20
CA ALA A 150 12.13 16.39 5.09
C ALA A 150 13.23 16.00 4.10
N ARG A 151 13.73 14.73 4.16
CA ARG A 151 14.73 14.20 3.25
C ARG A 151 14.25 14.20 1.79
N ALA A 152 12.97 13.91 1.56
CA ALA A 152 12.41 13.96 0.21
C ALA A 152 12.19 15.40 -0.29
N LEU A 153 11.80 16.33 0.59
CA LEU A 153 11.50 17.72 0.24
C LEU A 153 12.73 18.62 0.09
N VAL A 154 13.82 18.32 0.81
CA VAL A 154 15.02 19.15 0.85
C VAL A 154 15.68 19.37 -0.53
N VAL A 155 15.53 18.41 -1.43
CA VAL A 155 16.06 18.47 -2.80
C VAL A 155 15.17 19.27 -3.75
N HIS A 156 14.06 19.84 -3.26
CA HIS A 156 13.09 20.63 -4.03
C HIS A 156 12.56 19.86 -5.26
N PRO A 157 11.93 18.70 -5.07
CA PRO A 157 11.40 17.93 -6.19
C PRO A 157 10.15 18.60 -6.78
N ASN A 158 9.89 18.37 -8.07
CA ASN A 158 8.60 18.73 -8.67
C ASN A 158 7.52 17.70 -8.36
N ILE A 159 7.90 16.42 -8.22
CA ILE A 159 6.97 15.33 -7.93
C ILE A 159 7.41 14.62 -6.66
N LEU A 160 6.47 14.42 -5.74
CA LEU A 160 6.64 13.59 -4.57
C LEU A 160 5.89 12.27 -4.75
N LEU A 161 6.62 11.17 -4.68
CA LEU A 161 6.07 9.81 -4.66
C LEU A 161 5.99 9.35 -3.21
N MET A 162 4.85 8.83 -2.79
CA MET A 162 4.64 8.34 -1.43
C MET A 162 4.16 6.89 -1.48
N ASP A 163 4.96 5.96 -0.97
CA ASP A 163 4.63 4.53 -0.94
C ASP A 163 4.12 4.16 0.46
N GLU A 164 2.81 4.09 0.63
CA GLU A 164 2.11 3.80 1.90
C GLU A 164 2.68 4.59 3.10
N PRO A 165 2.77 5.92 3.02
CA PRO A 165 3.57 6.73 3.94
C PRO A 165 3.05 6.74 5.38
N PHE A 166 1.81 6.34 5.61
CA PHE A 166 1.16 6.40 6.93
C PHE A 166 0.88 5.02 7.54
N SER A 167 1.06 3.93 6.76
CA SER A 167 0.68 2.57 7.16
C SER A 167 1.45 1.99 8.37
N ALA A 168 2.65 2.50 8.64
CA ALA A 168 3.49 2.05 9.76
C ALA A 168 3.27 2.86 11.05
N LEU A 169 2.27 3.75 11.08
CA LEU A 169 1.98 4.65 12.19
C LEU A 169 0.69 4.25 12.90
N ASP A 170 0.59 4.62 14.17
CA ASP A 170 -0.69 4.56 14.87
C ASP A 170 -1.69 5.59 14.30
N VAL A 171 -2.99 5.34 14.50
CA VAL A 171 -4.09 6.10 13.89
C VAL A 171 -3.97 7.61 14.15
N LEU A 172 -3.72 8.02 15.39
CA LEU A 172 -3.66 9.45 15.74
C LEU A 172 -2.45 10.15 15.11
N THR A 173 -1.30 9.47 15.10
CA THR A 173 -0.08 9.99 14.47
C THR A 173 -0.26 10.10 12.95
N ALA A 174 -0.86 9.09 12.32
CA ALA A 174 -1.15 9.11 10.89
C ALA A 174 -2.11 10.24 10.52
N GLU A 175 -3.17 10.46 11.33
CA GLU A 175 -4.13 11.54 11.14
C GLU A 175 -3.47 12.92 11.20
N THR A 176 -2.66 13.14 12.25
CA THR A 176 -1.93 14.40 12.41
C THR A 176 -1.01 14.66 11.21
N LEU A 177 -0.24 13.65 10.77
CA LEU A 177 0.68 13.80 9.64
C LEU A 177 -0.04 14.06 8.32
N ARG A 178 -1.20 13.41 8.09
CA ARG A 178 -2.02 13.67 6.89
C ARG A 178 -2.54 15.11 6.86
N THR A 179 -3.05 15.58 8.00
CA THR A 179 -3.54 16.96 8.15
C THR A 179 -2.41 17.96 7.90
N ASP A 180 -1.27 17.81 8.57
CA ASP A 180 -0.11 18.66 8.39
C ASP A 180 0.37 18.69 6.92
N PHE A 181 0.39 17.53 6.26
CA PHE A 181 0.76 17.44 4.85
C PHE A 181 -0.23 18.19 3.94
N LEU A 182 -1.53 18.01 4.16
CA LEU A 182 -2.57 18.68 3.37
C LEU A 182 -2.56 20.20 3.59
N ASP A 183 -2.33 20.66 4.82
CA ASP A 183 -2.21 22.09 5.13
C ASP A 183 -0.99 22.70 4.42
N LEU A 184 0.18 22.07 4.52
CA LEU A 184 1.39 22.52 3.83
C LEU A 184 1.23 22.51 2.30
N TRP A 185 0.47 21.54 1.75
CA TRP A 185 0.15 21.47 0.33
C TRP A 185 -0.79 22.61 -0.09
N ALA A 186 -1.89 22.83 0.64
CA ALA A 186 -2.88 23.84 0.36
C ALA A 186 -2.31 25.27 0.47
N GLU A 187 -1.42 25.50 1.43
CA GLU A 187 -0.71 26.77 1.62
C GLU A 187 0.41 26.99 0.58
N GLY A 188 0.73 26.01 -0.27
CA GLY A 188 1.81 26.11 -1.25
C GLY A 188 3.20 26.22 -0.63
N ARG A 189 3.39 25.79 0.60
CA ARG A 189 4.66 25.88 1.35
C ARG A 189 5.67 24.81 0.97
N MET A 190 5.22 23.74 0.33
CA MET A 190 6.09 22.66 -0.14
C MET A 190 6.62 22.97 -1.55
N PRO A 191 7.89 22.68 -1.82
CA PRO A 191 8.52 22.90 -3.13
C PRO A 191 8.17 21.79 -4.15
N ILE A 192 6.91 21.35 -4.17
CA ILE A 192 6.41 20.27 -5.03
C ILE A 192 5.26 20.77 -5.89
N LYS A 193 5.08 20.17 -7.06
CA LYS A 193 4.05 20.53 -8.04
C LYS A 193 2.99 19.44 -8.24
N GLY A 194 3.28 18.21 -7.86
CA GLY A 194 2.37 17.09 -7.95
C GLY A 194 2.77 15.96 -7.01
N VAL A 195 1.80 15.14 -6.64
CA VAL A 195 1.97 14.03 -5.69
C VAL A 195 1.37 12.77 -6.27
N ILE A 196 2.07 11.63 -6.12
CA ILE A 196 1.48 10.30 -6.30
C ILE A 196 1.52 9.59 -4.95
N LEU A 197 0.34 9.26 -4.44
CA LEU A 197 0.14 8.54 -3.20
C LEU A 197 -0.25 7.08 -3.49
N VAL A 198 0.57 6.13 -3.08
CA VAL A 198 0.17 4.72 -3.02
C VAL A 198 -0.43 4.44 -1.66
N THR A 199 -1.60 3.86 -1.65
CA THR A 199 -2.26 3.40 -0.44
C THR A 199 -3.17 2.20 -0.73
N HIS A 200 -3.49 1.43 0.28
CA HIS A 200 -4.54 0.43 0.26
C HIS A 200 -5.79 0.90 1.05
N ASN A 201 -5.70 2.05 1.72
CA ASN A 201 -6.76 2.64 2.52
C ASN A 201 -7.63 3.56 1.66
N ILE A 202 -8.93 3.22 1.54
CA ILE A 202 -9.89 3.95 0.68
C ILE A 202 -10.17 5.35 1.24
N GLU A 203 -10.39 5.46 2.54
CA GLU A 203 -10.66 6.75 3.17
C GLU A 203 -9.48 7.71 3.04
N GLU A 204 -8.25 7.22 3.20
CA GLU A 204 -7.05 8.01 2.96
C GLU A 204 -6.98 8.52 1.52
N ALA A 205 -7.26 7.66 0.53
CA ALA A 205 -7.30 8.07 -0.87
C ALA A 205 -8.38 9.13 -1.13
N VAL A 206 -9.59 8.94 -0.57
CA VAL A 206 -10.68 9.92 -0.70
C VAL A 206 -10.37 11.22 0.04
N LEU A 207 -9.71 11.15 1.20
CA LEU A 207 -9.34 12.33 1.99
C LEU A 207 -8.31 13.21 1.28
N MET A 208 -7.29 12.59 0.69
CA MET A 208 -6.10 13.30 0.20
C MET A 208 -6.11 13.56 -1.31
N CYS A 209 -6.65 12.64 -2.13
CA CYS A 209 -6.41 12.66 -3.57
C CYS A 209 -7.49 13.40 -4.37
N ASP A 210 -7.08 14.07 -5.46
CA ASP A 210 -8.00 14.68 -6.44
C ASP A 210 -8.47 13.66 -7.47
N ARG A 211 -7.62 12.65 -7.74
CA ARG A 211 -7.90 11.52 -8.65
C ARG A 211 -7.40 10.24 -8.03
N ILE A 212 -8.18 9.19 -8.13
CA ILE A 212 -7.84 7.86 -7.61
C ILE A 212 -7.86 6.88 -8.78
N LEU A 213 -6.75 6.19 -8.98
CA LEU A 213 -6.63 5.08 -9.93
C LEU A 213 -6.77 3.78 -9.14
N VAL A 214 -7.81 3.03 -9.42
CA VAL A 214 -8.05 1.72 -8.77
C VAL A 214 -7.27 0.64 -9.52
N PHE A 215 -6.43 -0.09 -8.78
CA PHE A 215 -5.57 -1.14 -9.31
C PHE A 215 -6.19 -2.52 -9.14
N GLY A 216 -6.18 -3.30 -10.22
CA GLY A 216 -6.36 -4.75 -10.18
C GLY A 216 -5.03 -5.47 -9.97
N SER A 217 -5.12 -6.77 -9.70
CA SER A 217 -3.97 -7.66 -9.46
C SER A 217 -3.89 -8.76 -10.52
N ASN A 218 -2.67 -9.30 -10.71
CA ASN A 218 -2.38 -10.52 -11.50
C ASN A 218 -2.77 -10.46 -13.00
N PRO A 219 -2.14 -9.62 -13.81
CA PRO A 219 -1.16 -8.57 -13.51
C PRO A 219 -1.81 -7.27 -13.07
N GLY A 220 -1.01 -6.37 -12.49
CA GLY A 220 -1.45 -5.01 -12.13
C GLY A 220 -1.93 -4.25 -13.36
N ARG A 221 -3.14 -3.72 -13.30
CA ARG A 221 -3.78 -2.89 -14.34
C ARG A 221 -4.62 -1.81 -13.66
N ILE A 222 -4.82 -0.68 -14.34
CA ILE A 222 -5.79 0.31 -13.91
C ILE A 222 -7.17 -0.20 -14.31
N LEU A 223 -8.04 -0.44 -13.32
CA LEU A 223 -9.41 -0.91 -13.51
C LEU A 223 -10.37 0.24 -13.74
N SER A 224 -10.21 1.31 -12.95
CA SER A 224 -11.04 2.52 -13.04
C SER A 224 -10.26 3.76 -12.60
N GLU A 225 -10.77 4.91 -13.00
CA GLU A 225 -10.31 6.22 -12.57
C GLU A 225 -11.48 6.98 -11.95
N ILE A 226 -11.29 7.45 -10.72
CA ILE A 226 -12.29 8.17 -9.95
C ILE A 226 -11.80 9.60 -9.71
N LYS A 227 -12.58 10.58 -10.12
CA LYS A 227 -12.34 11.98 -9.77
C LYS A 227 -13.03 12.31 -8.46
N VAL A 228 -12.27 12.82 -7.50
CA VAL A 228 -12.80 13.25 -6.21
C VAL A 228 -13.17 14.72 -6.31
N THR A 229 -14.47 15.00 -6.41
CA THR A 229 -15.00 16.36 -6.56
C THR A 229 -15.36 17.03 -5.24
N LEU A 230 -15.10 16.35 -4.11
CA LEU A 230 -15.34 16.88 -2.78
C LEU A 230 -14.35 18.01 -2.48
N PRO A 231 -14.82 19.17 -1.98
CA PRO A 231 -13.94 20.29 -1.66
C PRO A 231 -13.02 19.97 -0.46
N GLN A 232 -11.85 20.60 -0.42
CA GLN A 232 -10.96 20.56 0.75
C GLN A 232 -11.32 21.68 1.74
N PRO A 233 -11.15 21.47 3.07
CA PRO A 233 -10.83 20.19 3.73
C PRO A 233 -12.02 19.23 3.73
N ARG A 234 -11.77 17.95 3.47
CA ARG A 234 -12.78 16.89 3.42
C ARG A 234 -13.09 16.37 4.82
N ASN A 235 -14.37 16.09 5.09
CA ASN A 235 -14.83 15.58 6.36
C ASN A 235 -15.39 14.16 6.19
N ARG A 236 -14.84 13.19 6.93
CA ARG A 236 -15.29 11.80 6.93
C ARG A 236 -16.72 11.60 7.39
N LEU A 237 -17.27 12.54 8.16
CA LEU A 237 -18.66 12.50 8.64
C LEU A 237 -19.66 12.97 7.57
N ASP A 238 -19.18 13.57 6.48
CA ASP A 238 -20.03 14.02 5.37
C ASP A 238 -20.62 12.81 4.64
N PRO A 239 -21.95 12.77 4.43
CA PRO A 239 -22.59 11.69 3.66
C PRO A 239 -21.97 11.47 2.29
N SER A 240 -21.65 12.54 1.56
CA SER A 240 -21.03 12.44 0.22
C SER A 240 -19.61 11.85 0.26
N PHE A 241 -18.87 12.00 1.37
CA PHE A 241 -17.61 11.33 1.58
C PHE A 241 -17.83 9.82 1.74
N ARG A 242 -18.75 9.42 2.59
CA ARG A 242 -19.09 8.01 2.85
C ARG A 242 -19.62 7.32 1.59
N ASP A 243 -20.53 7.96 0.86
CA ASP A 243 -21.06 7.44 -0.41
C ASP A 243 -19.92 7.19 -1.43
N LEU A 244 -18.92 8.07 -1.46
CA LEU A 244 -17.76 7.91 -2.36
C LEU A 244 -16.87 6.73 -1.91
N VAL A 245 -16.60 6.60 -0.62
CA VAL A 245 -15.85 5.48 -0.03
C VAL A 245 -16.54 4.16 -0.34
N GLU A 246 -17.85 4.05 -0.11
CA GLU A 246 -18.64 2.86 -0.40
C GLU A 246 -18.61 2.49 -1.89
N ARG A 247 -18.78 3.47 -2.77
CA ARG A 247 -18.69 3.26 -4.23
C ARG A 247 -17.33 2.71 -4.64
N ILE A 248 -16.22 3.27 -4.12
CA ILE A 248 -14.88 2.79 -4.41
C ILE A 248 -14.70 1.36 -3.89
N TYR A 249 -15.20 1.09 -2.70
CA TYR A 249 -15.17 -0.23 -2.10
C TYR A 249 -15.86 -1.27 -2.99
N VAL A 250 -17.07 -0.98 -3.46
CA VAL A 250 -17.82 -1.85 -4.38
C VAL A 250 -17.02 -2.08 -5.68
N GLU A 251 -16.37 -1.04 -6.24
CA GLU A 251 -15.53 -1.18 -7.44
C GLU A 251 -14.32 -2.08 -7.20
N MET A 252 -13.68 -1.98 -6.03
CA MET A 252 -12.50 -2.81 -5.67
C MET A 252 -12.86 -4.27 -5.42
N THR A 253 -14.11 -4.53 -5.00
CA THR A 253 -14.61 -5.88 -4.70
C THR A 253 -15.40 -6.50 -5.86
N ALA A 254 -15.79 -5.68 -6.86
CA ALA A 254 -16.49 -6.15 -8.05
C ALA A 254 -15.63 -7.13 -8.86
N ARG A 255 -16.24 -8.20 -9.36
CA ARG A 255 -15.59 -9.12 -10.31
C ARG A 255 -15.32 -8.40 -11.64
N PRO A 256 -14.16 -8.60 -12.29
CA PRO A 256 -13.90 -8.06 -13.61
C PRO A 256 -15.00 -8.48 -14.60
N LYS A 257 -15.72 -7.53 -15.18
CA LYS A 257 -16.67 -7.76 -16.26
C LYS A 257 -15.87 -8.21 -17.51
N GLY A 258 -15.79 -9.51 -17.80
CA GLY A 258 -15.11 -9.96 -19.02
C GLY A 258 -14.66 -11.41 -19.08
N ALA A 259 -14.88 -12.22 -18.08
CA ALA A 259 -14.70 -13.66 -18.21
C ALA A 259 -15.94 -14.29 -18.86
N GLY A 260 -15.79 -14.67 -20.14
CA GLY A 260 -16.84 -15.40 -20.84
C GLY A 260 -17.17 -16.75 -20.17
N PRO A 261 -18.31 -17.41 -20.48
CA PRO A 261 -18.84 -18.59 -19.78
C PRO A 261 -18.05 -19.89 -19.99
N GLY A 262 -16.70 -19.82 -20.08
CA GLY A 262 -15.84 -20.97 -20.38
C GLY A 262 -14.54 -21.07 -19.59
N GLY A 263 -14.11 -20.02 -18.87
CA GLY A 263 -12.94 -20.08 -18.00
C GLY A 263 -13.36 -20.42 -16.58
N ARG A 264 -12.85 -21.51 -16.00
CA ARG A 264 -12.87 -21.72 -14.55
C ARG A 264 -12.04 -20.60 -13.93
N GLN A 265 -12.65 -19.42 -13.68
CA GLN A 265 -12.05 -18.43 -12.82
C GLN A 265 -12.04 -19.02 -11.41
N GLU A 266 -10.84 -19.11 -10.84
CA GLU A 266 -10.71 -19.48 -9.43
C GLU A 266 -11.47 -18.44 -8.59
N ARG A 267 -12.45 -18.90 -7.83
CA ARG A 267 -13.26 -18.09 -6.89
C ARG A 267 -12.37 -17.39 -5.84
N PHE A 268 -11.14 -17.85 -5.73
CA PHE A 268 -10.19 -17.45 -4.71
C PHE A 268 -8.84 -17.13 -5.35
N PRO A 269 -8.18 -16.03 -4.94
CA PRO A 269 -6.84 -15.70 -5.43
C PRO A 269 -5.83 -16.78 -5.02
N GLY A 270 -4.99 -17.21 -5.96
CA GLY A 270 -3.86 -18.09 -5.68
C GLY A 270 -2.71 -17.31 -5.01
N LEU A 271 -2.10 -17.90 -3.99
CA LEU A 271 -0.90 -17.36 -3.35
C LEU A 271 0.36 -18.03 -3.88
N GLY A 272 1.43 -17.27 -4.12
CA GLY A 272 2.80 -17.77 -4.31
C GLY A 272 3.57 -17.85 -2.96
N ILE A 273 4.72 -18.51 -2.94
CA ILE A 273 5.57 -18.59 -1.73
C ILE A 273 6.02 -17.19 -1.27
N GLY A 274 6.32 -16.29 -2.20
CA GLY A 274 6.72 -14.89 -1.93
C GLY A 274 5.54 -13.91 -1.78
N SER A 275 4.29 -14.39 -1.70
CA SER A 275 3.14 -13.49 -1.52
C SER A 275 3.13 -12.89 -0.12
N VAL A 276 3.01 -11.55 -0.05
CA VAL A 276 2.83 -10.85 1.22
C VAL A 276 1.39 -11.01 1.67
N LEU A 277 1.20 -11.53 2.89
CA LEU A 277 -0.12 -11.64 3.51
C LEU A 277 -0.46 -10.35 4.25
N PRO A 278 -1.75 -9.95 4.31
CA PRO A 278 -2.19 -8.88 5.19
C PRO A 278 -1.81 -9.17 6.65
N HIS A 279 -1.41 -8.13 7.38
CA HIS A 279 -0.98 -8.29 8.78
C HIS A 279 -2.20 -8.29 9.71
N VAL A 280 -2.85 -9.43 9.89
CA VAL A 280 -4.10 -9.58 10.64
C VAL A 280 -3.92 -10.56 11.80
N GLY A 281 -4.39 -10.18 12.99
CA GLY A 281 -4.38 -11.07 14.16
C GLY A 281 -5.44 -12.17 14.05
N SER A 282 -5.11 -13.40 14.48
CA SER A 282 -6.04 -14.54 14.45
C SER A 282 -7.32 -14.32 15.25
N ASN A 283 -7.26 -13.52 16.32
CA ASN A 283 -8.44 -13.19 17.13
C ASN A 283 -9.44 -12.31 16.36
N ILE A 284 -8.93 -11.38 15.53
CA ILE A 284 -9.78 -10.51 14.70
C ILE A 284 -10.44 -11.34 13.60
N LEU A 285 -9.68 -12.25 12.97
CA LEU A 285 -10.24 -13.18 11.98
C LEU A 285 -11.38 -14.03 12.57
N SER A 286 -11.16 -14.59 13.77
CA SER A 286 -12.18 -15.40 14.46
C SER A 286 -13.41 -14.55 14.84
N GLY A 287 -13.17 -13.37 15.40
CA GLY A 287 -14.25 -12.44 15.80
C GLY A 287 -15.12 -12.01 14.62
N LEU A 288 -14.51 -11.68 13.46
CA LEU A 288 -15.27 -11.31 12.27
C LEU A 288 -16.11 -12.50 11.74
N MET A 289 -15.55 -13.73 11.70
CA MET A 289 -16.32 -14.91 11.28
C MET A 289 -17.48 -15.20 12.22
N GLU A 290 -17.28 -15.06 13.54
CA GLU A 290 -18.36 -15.22 14.53
C GLU A 290 -19.47 -14.17 14.35
N ALA A 291 -19.09 -12.91 14.16
CA ALA A 291 -20.05 -11.82 13.96
C ALA A 291 -20.86 -12.01 12.67
N VAL A 292 -20.21 -12.37 11.56
CA VAL A 292 -20.91 -12.64 10.29
C VAL A 292 -21.78 -13.90 10.37
N ALA A 293 -21.38 -14.93 11.11
CA ALA A 293 -22.17 -16.15 11.28
C ALA A 293 -23.42 -15.93 12.14
N ALA A 294 -23.37 -15.00 13.08
CA ALA A 294 -24.48 -14.67 14.00
C ALA A 294 -25.63 -13.92 13.31
N ALA A 295 -26.78 -13.88 13.99
CA ALA A 295 -27.86 -12.97 13.58
C ALA A 295 -27.44 -11.50 13.83
N PRO A 296 -27.80 -10.55 12.96
CA PRO A 296 -28.76 -10.68 11.85
C PRO A 296 -28.17 -11.23 10.54
N PHE A 297 -26.83 -11.33 10.42
CA PHE A 297 -26.11 -11.57 9.16
C PHE A 297 -26.24 -13.02 8.65
N ASN A 298 -26.29 -14.00 9.54
CA ASN A 298 -26.49 -15.42 9.19
C ASN A 298 -25.57 -15.95 8.08
N GLY A 299 -24.31 -15.56 8.09
CA GLY A 299 -23.28 -16.01 7.16
C GLY A 299 -23.04 -15.09 5.96
N LYS A 300 -23.79 -13.99 5.83
CA LYS A 300 -23.58 -12.99 4.78
C LYS A 300 -23.81 -11.59 5.36
N ALA A 301 -22.80 -10.73 5.29
CA ALA A 301 -22.84 -9.36 5.77
C ALA A 301 -22.35 -8.40 4.69
N ASP A 302 -23.00 -7.24 4.55
CA ASP A 302 -22.42 -6.07 3.89
C ASP A 302 -21.28 -5.52 4.77
N LEU A 303 -20.09 -5.27 4.21
CA LEU A 303 -18.94 -4.88 5.01
C LEU A 303 -19.10 -3.52 5.69
N PRO A 304 -19.66 -2.48 5.06
CA PRO A 304 -20.03 -1.24 5.74
C PRO A 304 -20.96 -1.46 6.93
N GLU A 305 -21.98 -2.33 6.79
CA GLU A 305 -22.93 -2.59 7.86
C GLU A 305 -22.27 -3.27 9.05
N ILE A 306 -21.46 -4.33 8.82
CA ILE A 306 -20.75 -5.02 9.90
C ILE A 306 -19.62 -4.16 10.50
N ALA A 307 -18.98 -3.28 9.73
CA ALA A 307 -18.04 -2.31 10.25
C ALA A 307 -18.70 -1.38 11.28
N SER A 308 -19.89 -0.86 10.94
CA SER A 308 -20.68 -0.03 11.85
C SER A 308 -21.09 -0.79 13.12
N ASP A 309 -21.52 -2.05 12.98
CA ASP A 309 -21.95 -2.89 14.10
C ASP A 309 -20.79 -3.22 15.06
N LEU A 310 -19.59 -3.47 14.51
CA LEU A 310 -18.37 -3.74 15.26
C LEU A 310 -17.66 -2.46 15.74
N GLN A 311 -18.15 -1.26 15.39
CA GLN A 311 -17.52 0.02 15.67
C GLN A 311 -16.08 0.11 15.11
N MET A 312 -15.85 -0.48 13.93
CA MET A 312 -14.58 -0.48 13.20
C MET A 312 -14.69 0.35 11.94
N GLU A 313 -13.57 0.88 11.47
CA GLU A 313 -13.52 1.48 10.12
C GLU A 313 -13.50 0.38 9.05
N ILE A 314 -14.10 0.64 7.87
CA ILE A 314 -14.11 -0.30 6.74
C ILE A 314 -12.68 -0.70 6.35
N ASP A 315 -11.75 0.23 6.40
CA ASP A 315 -10.34 0.01 6.05
C ASP A 315 -9.62 -0.92 7.04
N GLU A 316 -10.09 -1.05 8.27
CA GLU A 316 -9.60 -2.03 9.24
C GLU A 316 -10.16 -3.43 8.96
N LEU A 317 -11.40 -3.52 8.49
CA LEU A 317 -12.05 -4.79 8.14
C LEU A 317 -11.60 -5.36 6.80
N PHE A 318 -11.22 -4.49 5.85
CA PHE A 318 -10.84 -4.93 4.51
C PHE A 318 -9.67 -5.93 4.50
N PRO A 319 -8.52 -5.71 5.20
CA PRO A 319 -7.44 -6.69 5.30
C PRO A 319 -7.88 -7.99 5.96
N VAL A 320 -8.84 -7.93 6.91
CA VAL A 320 -9.40 -9.11 7.58
C VAL A 320 -10.23 -9.92 6.60
N ALA A 321 -11.14 -9.29 5.89
CA ALA A 321 -11.98 -9.92 4.85
C ALA A 321 -11.13 -10.51 3.72
N GLU A 322 -10.08 -9.81 3.27
CA GLU A 322 -9.13 -10.30 2.30
C GLU A 322 -8.40 -11.56 2.80
N THR A 323 -7.95 -11.56 4.06
CA THR A 323 -7.31 -12.73 4.66
C THR A 323 -8.26 -13.92 4.75
N LEU A 324 -9.53 -13.70 5.11
CA LEU A 324 -10.55 -14.74 5.12
C LEU A 324 -10.78 -15.31 3.71
N GLN A 325 -10.76 -14.46 2.68
CA GLN A 325 -10.88 -14.90 1.29
C GLN A 325 -9.65 -15.71 0.85
N LEU A 326 -8.43 -15.28 1.19
CA LEU A 326 -7.19 -16.00 0.91
C LEU A 326 -7.16 -17.38 1.58
N LEU A 327 -7.65 -17.47 2.81
CA LEU A 327 -7.79 -18.73 3.55
C LEU A 327 -9.04 -19.54 3.16
N ARG A 328 -9.84 -19.04 2.22
CA ARG A 328 -11.11 -19.65 1.75
C ARG A 328 -12.19 -19.84 2.83
N PHE A 329 -12.14 -19.04 3.87
CA PHE A 329 -13.21 -19.01 4.88
C PHE A 329 -14.38 -18.12 4.45
N ALA A 330 -14.15 -17.17 3.55
CA ALA A 330 -15.20 -16.29 3.03
C ALA A 330 -14.98 -15.97 1.54
N GLU A 331 -16.05 -15.57 0.87
CA GLU A 331 -16.05 -14.95 -0.45
C GLU A 331 -16.39 -13.46 -0.29
N LEU A 332 -15.62 -12.61 -0.98
CA LEU A 332 -15.82 -11.16 -0.99
C LEU A 332 -16.29 -10.76 -2.38
N GLU A 333 -17.53 -10.29 -2.52
CA GLU A 333 -18.11 -9.95 -3.81
C GLU A 333 -19.12 -8.80 -3.70
N GLY A 334 -18.89 -7.73 -4.47
CA GLY A 334 -19.82 -6.60 -4.60
C GLY A 334 -20.10 -5.85 -3.30
N GLY A 335 -19.15 -5.86 -2.34
CA GLY A 335 -19.29 -5.26 -1.02
C GLY A 335 -19.70 -6.24 0.09
N ASP A 336 -20.20 -7.41 -0.27
CA ASP A 336 -20.64 -8.43 0.68
C ASP A 336 -19.51 -9.39 1.07
N LEU A 337 -19.40 -9.72 2.34
CA LEU A 337 -18.60 -10.82 2.88
C LEU A 337 -19.53 -12.01 3.16
N LYS A 338 -19.35 -13.10 2.42
CA LYS A 338 -20.13 -14.33 2.57
C LYS A 338 -19.23 -15.46 3.08
N LEU A 339 -19.56 -16.05 4.23
CA LEU A 339 -18.84 -17.20 4.75
C LEU A 339 -19.06 -18.44 3.85
N THR A 340 -17.97 -19.20 3.66
CA THR A 340 -18.05 -20.54 3.06
C THR A 340 -18.58 -21.56 4.07
N GLU A 341 -18.84 -22.80 3.62
CA GLU A 341 -19.22 -23.88 4.53
C GLU A 341 -18.18 -24.10 5.62
N ASP A 342 -16.88 -24.07 5.27
CA ASP A 342 -15.77 -24.18 6.23
C ASP A 342 -15.68 -22.94 7.14
N GLY A 343 -16.00 -21.73 6.65
CA GLY A 343 -16.08 -20.52 7.46
C GLY A 343 -17.20 -20.58 8.49
N MET A 344 -18.39 -21.06 8.09
CA MET A 344 -19.51 -21.31 9.00
C MET A 344 -19.17 -22.40 10.02
N ALA A 345 -18.55 -23.50 9.59
CA ALA A 345 -18.12 -24.58 10.47
C ALA A 345 -17.11 -24.06 11.52
N PHE A 346 -16.15 -23.22 11.09
CA PHE A 346 -15.17 -22.59 12.00
C PHE A 346 -15.85 -21.71 13.03
N ALA A 347 -16.79 -20.86 12.62
CA ALA A 347 -17.47 -19.93 13.53
C ALA A 347 -18.24 -20.65 14.66
N HIS A 348 -18.81 -21.81 14.36
CA HIS A 348 -19.61 -22.61 15.32
C HIS A 348 -18.80 -23.66 16.08
N ALA A 349 -17.53 -23.92 15.70
CA ALA A 349 -16.70 -24.95 16.30
C ALA A 349 -16.17 -24.55 17.69
N ASP A 350 -15.82 -25.55 18.50
CA ASP A 350 -15.08 -25.33 19.73
C ASP A 350 -13.59 -24.96 19.44
N ILE A 351 -12.86 -24.56 20.47
CA ILE A 351 -11.50 -24.05 20.34
C ILE A 351 -10.56 -25.05 19.65
N ASP A 352 -10.66 -26.34 19.94
CA ASP A 352 -9.74 -27.34 19.40
C ASP A 352 -10.10 -27.71 17.96
N GLU A 353 -11.39 -27.73 17.62
CA GLU A 353 -11.81 -27.90 16.24
C GLU A 353 -11.50 -26.69 15.38
N ARG A 354 -11.62 -25.45 15.89
CA ARG A 354 -11.18 -24.23 15.23
C ARG A 354 -9.71 -24.28 14.85
N LYS A 355 -8.84 -24.72 15.76
CA LYS A 355 -7.40 -24.88 15.49
C LYS A 355 -7.16 -25.88 14.36
N ARG A 356 -7.90 -27.00 14.32
CA ARG A 356 -7.78 -28.01 13.27
C ARG A 356 -8.23 -27.48 11.90
N ILE A 357 -9.38 -26.81 11.86
CA ILE A 357 -9.92 -26.21 10.63
C ILE A 357 -8.93 -25.15 10.14
N PHE A 358 -8.48 -24.22 11.01
CA PHE A 358 -7.53 -23.16 10.64
C PHE A 358 -6.22 -23.72 10.11
N LEU A 359 -5.64 -24.69 10.80
CA LEU A 359 -4.38 -25.32 10.37
C LEU A 359 -4.54 -26.00 9.00
N ARG A 360 -5.64 -26.70 8.75
CA ARG A 360 -5.93 -27.31 7.45
C ARG A 360 -5.95 -26.28 6.33
N HIS A 361 -6.65 -25.17 6.52
CA HIS A 361 -6.74 -24.09 5.54
C HIS A 361 -5.40 -23.36 5.34
N LEU A 362 -4.70 -23.08 6.44
CA LEU A 362 -3.38 -22.44 6.40
C LEU A 362 -2.39 -23.27 5.56
N LEU A 363 -2.32 -24.59 5.79
CA LEU A 363 -1.42 -25.47 5.05
C LEU A 363 -1.89 -25.72 3.61
N ALA A 364 -3.18 -25.68 3.33
CA ALA A 364 -3.72 -25.90 1.98
C ALA A 364 -3.59 -24.67 1.07
N TYR A 365 -3.70 -23.46 1.63
CA TYR A 365 -3.85 -22.26 0.83
C TYR A 365 -2.73 -21.24 1.01
N VAL A 366 -1.82 -21.43 1.95
CA VAL A 366 -0.63 -20.59 2.15
C VAL A 366 0.63 -21.41 1.88
N PRO A 367 1.21 -21.32 0.67
CA PRO A 367 2.35 -22.15 0.25
C PRO A 367 3.56 -22.01 1.18
N LEU A 368 3.82 -20.81 1.71
CA LEU A 368 4.87 -20.58 2.69
C LEU A 368 4.67 -21.40 3.98
N ALA A 369 3.44 -21.45 4.51
CA ALA A 369 3.12 -22.22 5.71
C ALA A 369 3.32 -23.73 5.47
N ALA A 370 2.89 -24.22 4.30
CA ALA A 370 3.11 -25.60 3.87
C ALA A 370 4.62 -25.93 3.74
N HIS A 371 5.40 -25.02 3.16
CA HIS A 371 6.84 -25.14 3.03
C HIS A 371 7.54 -25.19 4.39
N ILE A 372 7.23 -24.24 5.28
CA ILE A 372 7.78 -24.21 6.64
C ILE A 372 7.43 -25.51 7.37
N ARG A 373 6.20 -25.97 7.30
CA ARG A 373 5.75 -27.21 7.91
C ARG A 373 6.57 -28.42 7.43
N ARG A 374 6.73 -28.57 6.13
CA ARG A 374 7.54 -29.64 5.53
C ARG A 374 8.98 -29.62 6.04
N VAL A 375 9.63 -28.44 6.04
CA VAL A 375 11.02 -28.30 6.54
C VAL A 375 11.15 -28.65 8.02
N LEU A 376 10.12 -28.35 8.81
CA LEU A 376 10.10 -28.72 10.24
C LEU A 376 9.87 -30.21 10.45
N ASP A 377 9.00 -30.84 9.66
CA ASP A 377 8.69 -32.27 9.75
C ASP A 377 9.87 -33.17 9.31
N GLU A 378 10.72 -32.69 8.39
CA GLU A 378 11.95 -33.37 7.96
C GLU A 378 13.05 -33.41 9.06
N ARG A 379 12.88 -32.66 10.14
CA ARG A 379 13.86 -32.52 11.22
C ARG A 379 13.43 -33.28 12.48
N VAL A 380 14.35 -34.03 13.06
CA VAL A 380 14.11 -34.74 14.32
C VAL A 380 13.74 -33.80 15.48
N SER A 381 14.27 -32.57 15.48
CA SER A 381 13.97 -31.53 16.48
C SER A 381 12.69 -30.75 16.22
N HIS A 382 12.05 -30.91 15.07
CA HIS A 382 10.92 -30.11 14.60
C HIS A 382 11.12 -28.59 14.78
N SER A 383 12.38 -28.12 14.71
CA SER A 383 12.75 -26.72 14.91
C SER A 383 13.75 -26.25 13.87
N ALA A 384 13.65 -24.96 13.51
CA ALA A 384 14.57 -24.29 12.60
C ALA A 384 14.75 -22.81 13.00
N ARG A 385 15.90 -22.22 12.68
CA ARG A 385 16.12 -20.78 12.89
C ARG A 385 15.30 -19.99 11.89
N LYS A 386 14.70 -18.89 12.34
CA LYS A 386 13.92 -17.98 11.49
C LYS A 386 14.74 -17.43 10.31
N SER A 387 16.04 -17.12 10.53
CA SER A 387 16.95 -16.62 9.50
C SER A 387 17.02 -17.53 8.27
N ARG A 388 17.01 -18.86 8.46
CA ARG A 388 17.02 -19.79 7.33
C ARG A 388 15.86 -19.58 6.36
N PHE A 389 14.65 -19.36 6.86
CA PHE A 389 13.48 -19.12 6.02
C PHE A 389 13.51 -17.74 5.38
N ILE A 390 14.16 -16.75 6.04
CA ILE A 390 14.37 -15.43 5.47
C ILE A 390 15.34 -15.53 4.28
N ASP A 391 16.48 -16.21 4.47
CA ASP A 391 17.49 -16.40 3.42
C ASP A 391 16.88 -17.18 2.23
N GLU A 392 16.11 -18.27 2.48
CA GLU A 392 15.40 -19.02 1.44
C GLU A 392 14.34 -18.17 0.72
N LEU A 393 13.71 -17.18 1.37
CA LEU A 393 12.70 -16.31 0.77
C LEU A 393 13.32 -15.18 -0.06
N GLU A 394 14.53 -14.72 0.29
CA GLU A 394 15.25 -13.72 -0.52
C GLU A 394 15.54 -14.23 -1.94
N ASP A 395 15.66 -15.57 -2.12
CA ASP A 395 15.80 -16.20 -3.43
C ASP A 395 14.47 -16.22 -4.24
N PHE A 396 13.32 -15.96 -3.61
CA PHE A 396 11.99 -15.94 -4.23
C PHE A 396 11.38 -14.54 -4.37
N MET A 397 12.05 -13.50 -3.84
CA MET A 397 11.65 -12.09 -3.93
C MET A 397 12.43 -11.33 -5.00
#